data_a24fbabc56fab20ae7778462c2695833
#
_entry.id   a24fbabc56fab20ae7778462c2695833
#
_cell.length_a   1.000
_cell.length_b   1.000
_cell.length_c   1.000
_cell.angle_alpha   90.00
_cell.angle_beta   90.00
_cell.angle_gamma   90.00
#
_symmetry.space_group_name_H-M   'P 1'
#
loop_
_entity.id
_entity.type
_entity.pdbx_description
1 polymer ?
#
loop_
_entity_poly.entity_id
_entity_poly.type
_entity_poly.pdbx_seq_one_letter_code
_entity_poly.pdbx_strand_id
1 'polypeptide(L)'
;NGNLNPAEVSPAALYTRLFGAGFHDPNSATFTPDPAVMARRSVLSGVSDQRQALEARLGAADRQRLDQYFTSLRQLENQLDVQLTKPAPMQACVVPPKVPDLPVNPEIENVMRNHEIMTDLLVMAMACDNVRLFNMNFNNGASSLTRVGSTITHHQLTHEEVLDNRLGYQPEVTFYVDKCMEAWTYFIKAMDAVKEGDRT
;
A
#
# COMPACT_ATOMS: atom_id res chain seq x y z
N ASN A 1 20.54 -12.07 -6.21
CA ASN A 1 20.40 -10.61 -6.08
C ASN A 1 18.94 -10.35 -5.68
N GLY A 2 18.65 -10.26 -4.36
CA GLY A 2 17.37 -9.78 -3.89
C GLY A 2 17.23 -8.31 -4.23
N ASN A 3 16.32 -7.96 -5.13
CA ASN A 3 15.97 -6.57 -5.35
C ASN A 3 15.36 -6.04 -4.04
N LEU A 4 16.02 -5.10 -3.40
CA LEU A 4 15.44 -4.33 -2.31
C LEU A 4 14.16 -3.66 -2.84
N ASN A 5 13.08 -3.77 -2.11
CA ASN A 5 11.88 -3.00 -2.39
C ASN A 5 12.02 -1.64 -1.68
N PRO A 6 12.49 -0.59 -2.37
CA PRO A 6 12.71 0.70 -1.74
C PRO A 6 11.38 1.30 -1.29
N ALA A 7 11.40 2.02 -0.18
CA ALA A 7 10.23 2.76 0.28
C ALA A 7 9.86 3.86 -0.73
N GLU A 8 8.57 4.01 -0.99
CA GLU A 8 8.06 5.15 -1.74
C GLU A 8 8.06 6.39 -0.83
N VAL A 9 8.68 7.46 -1.30
CA VAL A 9 8.82 8.71 -0.53
C VAL A 9 8.05 9.90 -1.13
N SER A 10 7.57 9.75 -2.37
CA SER A 10 6.77 10.79 -3.05
C SER A 10 5.28 10.49 -2.96
N PRO A 11 4.46 11.39 -2.38
CA PRO A 11 3.01 11.24 -2.39
C PRO A 11 2.41 11.14 -3.80
N ALA A 12 2.94 11.88 -4.78
CA ALA A 12 2.47 11.83 -6.16
C ALA A 12 2.78 10.47 -6.83
N ALA A 13 3.95 9.90 -6.56
CA ALA A 13 4.29 8.56 -7.03
C ALA A 13 3.43 7.49 -6.34
N LEU A 14 3.19 7.61 -5.03
CA LEU A 14 2.28 6.73 -4.30
C LEU A 14 0.86 6.80 -4.86
N TYR A 15 0.33 8.01 -5.11
CA TYR A 15 -0.97 8.19 -5.75
C TYR A 15 -1.04 7.45 -7.09
N THR A 16 -0.04 7.65 -7.94
CA THR A 16 0.00 7.00 -9.26
C THR A 16 0.04 5.47 -9.16
N ARG A 17 0.74 4.95 -8.16
CA ARG A 17 0.82 3.51 -7.89
C ARG A 17 -0.50 2.94 -7.40
N LEU A 18 -1.22 3.66 -6.54
CA LEU A 18 -2.46 3.19 -5.91
C LEU A 18 -3.70 3.45 -6.77
N PHE A 19 -3.80 4.62 -7.38
CA PHE A 19 -4.99 5.11 -8.07
C PHE A 19 -4.74 5.46 -9.55
N GLY A 20 -3.62 5.00 -10.12
CA GLY A 20 -3.28 5.20 -11.53
C GLY A 20 -4.06 4.27 -12.47
N ALA A 21 -3.52 4.05 -13.68
CA ALA A 21 -4.20 3.33 -14.76
C ALA A 21 -4.63 1.88 -14.42
N GLY A 22 -3.99 1.24 -13.43
CA GLY A 22 -4.35 -0.12 -12.98
C GLY A 22 -5.46 -0.16 -11.92
N PHE A 23 -5.90 0.97 -11.41
CA PHE A 23 -6.96 1.04 -10.42
C PHE A 23 -8.34 1.02 -11.08
N HIS A 24 -9.22 0.17 -10.58
CA HIS A 24 -10.62 0.08 -10.99
C HIS A 24 -11.53 0.54 -9.85
N ASP A 25 -12.10 1.74 -10.00
CA ASP A 25 -13.04 2.27 -9.02
C ASP A 25 -14.27 1.34 -8.91
N PRO A 26 -14.52 0.73 -7.73
CA PRO A 26 -15.67 -0.16 -7.53
C PRO A 26 -17.01 0.56 -7.70
N ASN A 27 -17.05 1.87 -7.52
CA ASN A 27 -18.25 2.68 -7.63
C ASN A 27 -18.46 3.27 -9.04
N SER A 28 -17.51 3.05 -9.97
CA SER A 28 -17.67 3.50 -11.36
C SER A 28 -18.89 2.83 -12.01
N ALA A 29 -19.64 3.58 -12.79
CA ALA A 29 -20.74 3.04 -13.59
C ALA A 29 -20.25 2.05 -14.66
N THR A 30 -19.04 2.28 -15.18
CA THR A 30 -18.42 1.46 -16.22
C THR A 30 -17.25 0.66 -15.66
N PHE A 31 -17.18 -0.61 -16.05
CA PHE A 31 -16.05 -1.48 -15.75
C PHE A 31 -15.53 -2.05 -17.09
N THR A 32 -14.25 -1.84 -17.35
CA THR A 32 -13.58 -2.41 -18.53
C THR A 32 -12.49 -3.35 -18.03
N PRO A 33 -12.65 -4.68 -18.25
CA PRO A 33 -11.63 -5.64 -17.87
C PRO A 33 -10.30 -5.36 -18.58
N ASP A 34 -9.18 -5.63 -17.90
CA ASP A 34 -7.84 -5.49 -18.50
C ASP A 34 -7.68 -6.49 -19.66
N PRO A 35 -7.39 -6.03 -20.90
CA PRO A 35 -7.17 -6.89 -22.06
C PRO A 35 -6.05 -7.93 -21.84
N ALA A 36 -5.01 -7.59 -21.06
CA ALA A 36 -3.93 -8.51 -20.78
C ALA A 36 -4.40 -9.65 -19.85
N VAL A 37 -5.28 -9.36 -18.89
CA VAL A 37 -5.91 -10.36 -18.02
C VAL A 37 -6.86 -11.25 -18.84
N MET A 38 -7.66 -10.66 -19.73
CA MET A 38 -8.52 -11.38 -20.66
C MET A 38 -7.73 -12.35 -21.56
N ALA A 39 -6.61 -11.90 -22.12
CA ALA A 39 -5.74 -12.73 -22.93
C ALA A 39 -5.16 -13.93 -22.13
N ARG A 40 -4.68 -13.68 -20.92
CA ARG A 40 -4.18 -14.76 -20.02
C ARG A 40 -5.28 -15.77 -19.69
N ARG A 41 -6.48 -15.30 -19.38
CA ARG A 41 -7.63 -16.16 -19.10
C ARG A 41 -8.01 -17.01 -20.31
N SER A 42 -7.99 -16.41 -21.51
CA SER A 42 -8.28 -17.11 -22.77
C SER A 42 -7.27 -18.23 -23.05
N VAL A 43 -5.97 -18.00 -22.81
CA VAL A 43 -4.95 -19.05 -22.98
C VAL A 43 -5.19 -20.23 -22.03
N LEU A 44 -5.50 -19.97 -20.76
CA LEU A 44 -5.79 -21.03 -19.79
C LEU A 44 -7.05 -21.83 -20.17
N SER A 45 -8.10 -21.15 -20.63
CA SER A 45 -9.32 -21.82 -21.11
C SER A 45 -9.03 -22.72 -22.31
N GLY A 46 -8.18 -22.28 -23.26
CA GLY A 46 -7.83 -23.05 -24.44
C GLY A 46 -7.10 -24.38 -24.15
N VAL A 47 -6.44 -24.51 -23.02
CA VAL A 47 -5.76 -25.77 -22.62
C VAL A 47 -6.62 -26.67 -21.73
N SER A 48 -7.80 -26.20 -21.31
CA SER A 48 -8.69 -26.95 -20.40
C SER A 48 -9.17 -28.29 -21.01
N ASP A 49 -9.58 -28.26 -22.27
CA ASP A 49 -10.08 -29.45 -22.97
C ASP A 49 -8.97 -30.49 -23.16
N GLN A 50 -7.76 -30.04 -23.49
CA GLN A 50 -6.58 -30.91 -23.63
C GLN A 50 -6.21 -31.55 -22.28
N ARG A 51 -6.34 -30.79 -21.19
CA ARG A 51 -6.14 -31.30 -19.83
C ARG A 51 -7.13 -32.42 -19.51
N GLN A 52 -8.43 -32.22 -19.74
CA GLN A 52 -9.45 -33.22 -19.48
C GLN A 52 -9.22 -34.49 -20.30
N ALA A 53 -8.85 -34.34 -21.56
CA ALA A 53 -8.50 -35.49 -22.42
C ALA A 53 -7.28 -36.26 -21.92
N LEU A 54 -6.28 -35.57 -21.36
CA LEU A 54 -5.10 -36.19 -20.75
C LEU A 54 -5.47 -36.95 -19.46
N GLU A 55 -6.21 -36.30 -18.56
CA GLU A 55 -6.67 -36.91 -17.30
C GLU A 55 -7.44 -38.20 -17.52
N ALA A 56 -8.27 -38.27 -18.57
CA ALA A 56 -9.04 -39.47 -18.92
C ALA A 56 -8.18 -40.67 -19.36
N ARG A 57 -6.94 -40.43 -19.78
CA ARG A 57 -5.99 -41.45 -20.29
C ARG A 57 -4.99 -41.95 -19.26
N LEU A 58 -4.92 -41.34 -18.10
CA LEU A 58 -3.91 -41.61 -17.06
C LEU A 58 -4.41 -42.57 -16.01
N GLY A 59 -3.50 -43.37 -15.43
CA GLY A 59 -3.75 -44.18 -14.23
C GLY A 59 -3.96 -43.36 -12.97
N ALA A 60 -4.48 -43.98 -11.90
CA ALA A 60 -4.82 -43.28 -10.67
C ALA A 60 -3.66 -42.53 -10.01
N ALA A 61 -2.43 -43.09 -10.00
CA ALA A 61 -1.28 -42.50 -9.40
C ALA A 61 -0.80 -41.23 -10.15
N ASP A 62 -0.86 -41.24 -11.48
CA ASP A 62 -0.48 -40.12 -12.31
C ASP A 62 -1.53 -39.01 -12.30
N ARG A 63 -2.81 -39.37 -12.22
CA ARG A 63 -3.90 -38.41 -11.98
C ARG A 63 -3.69 -37.64 -10.69
N GLN A 64 -3.33 -38.32 -9.59
CA GLN A 64 -3.09 -37.65 -8.31
C GLN A 64 -1.93 -36.64 -8.37
N ARG A 65 -0.85 -36.96 -9.08
CA ARG A 65 0.28 -36.02 -9.29
C ARG A 65 -0.11 -34.81 -10.13
N LEU A 66 -0.83 -35.07 -11.22
CA LEU A 66 -1.33 -33.99 -12.08
C LEU A 66 -2.37 -33.11 -11.38
N ASP A 67 -3.20 -33.66 -10.51
CA ASP A 67 -4.22 -32.91 -9.78
C ASP A 67 -3.60 -31.84 -8.84
N GLN A 68 -2.46 -32.15 -8.23
CA GLN A 68 -1.70 -31.16 -7.46
C GLN A 68 -1.21 -30.00 -8.34
N TYR A 69 -0.70 -30.28 -9.53
CA TYR A 69 -0.29 -29.25 -10.49
C TYR A 69 -1.50 -28.44 -11.00
N PHE A 70 -2.59 -29.09 -11.35
CA PHE A 70 -3.79 -28.43 -11.82
C PHE A 70 -4.55 -27.66 -10.73
N THR A 71 -4.34 -27.97 -9.46
CA THR A 71 -4.86 -27.15 -8.36
C THR A 71 -4.28 -25.73 -8.40
N SER A 72 -2.99 -25.60 -8.66
CA SER A 72 -2.35 -24.29 -8.83
C SER A 72 -2.87 -23.53 -10.05
N LEU A 73 -3.14 -24.23 -11.15
CA LEU A 73 -3.75 -23.61 -12.34
C LEU A 73 -5.19 -23.15 -12.07
N ARG A 74 -6.01 -23.95 -11.38
CA ARG A 74 -7.37 -23.53 -10.97
C ARG A 74 -7.34 -22.29 -10.05
N GLN A 75 -6.37 -22.21 -9.13
CA GLN A 75 -6.19 -21.02 -8.31
C GLN A 75 -5.88 -19.78 -9.15
N LEU A 76 -5.01 -19.93 -10.16
CA LEU A 76 -4.69 -18.85 -11.09
C LEU A 76 -5.91 -18.45 -11.94
N GLU A 77 -6.67 -19.42 -12.44
CA GLU A 77 -7.93 -19.18 -13.17
C GLU A 77 -8.90 -18.35 -12.31
N ASN A 78 -9.13 -18.76 -11.06
CA ASN A 78 -9.98 -18.04 -10.12
C ASN A 78 -9.49 -16.62 -9.85
N GLN A 79 -8.18 -16.41 -9.70
CA GLN A 79 -7.60 -15.08 -9.53
C GLN A 79 -7.84 -14.19 -10.76
N LEU A 80 -7.72 -14.73 -11.97
CA LEU A 80 -8.00 -13.99 -13.19
C LEU A 80 -9.51 -13.68 -13.33
N ASP A 81 -10.38 -14.62 -13.00
CA ASP A 81 -11.83 -14.41 -13.02
C ASP A 81 -12.27 -13.31 -12.05
N VAL A 82 -11.66 -13.24 -10.86
CA VAL A 82 -11.91 -12.15 -9.92
C VAL A 82 -11.49 -10.80 -10.52
N GLN A 83 -10.35 -10.72 -11.21
CA GLN A 83 -9.90 -9.48 -11.87
C GLN A 83 -10.76 -9.08 -13.07
N LEU A 84 -11.43 -10.03 -13.71
CA LEU A 84 -12.32 -9.79 -14.84
C LEU A 84 -13.76 -9.46 -14.41
N THR A 85 -14.07 -9.62 -13.13
CA THR A 85 -15.39 -9.35 -12.58
C THR A 85 -15.43 -7.92 -12.02
N LYS A 86 -16.49 -7.16 -12.34
CA LYS A 86 -16.68 -5.85 -11.72
C LYS A 86 -16.78 -6.01 -10.21
N PRO A 87 -15.95 -5.28 -9.41
CA PRO A 87 -16.06 -5.30 -7.96
C PRO A 87 -17.44 -4.81 -7.49
N ALA A 88 -17.90 -5.33 -6.35
CA ALA A 88 -19.09 -4.80 -5.70
C ALA A 88 -18.86 -3.34 -5.29
N PRO A 89 -19.89 -2.47 -5.37
CA PRO A 89 -19.78 -1.09 -4.91
C PRO A 89 -19.36 -1.02 -3.44
N MET A 90 -18.43 -0.12 -3.13
CA MET A 90 -17.87 0.11 -1.80
C MET A 90 -18.14 1.55 -1.36
N GLN A 91 -19.07 1.76 -0.46
CA GLN A 91 -19.49 3.10 -0.03
C GLN A 91 -18.34 3.93 0.57
N ALA A 92 -17.43 3.28 1.29
CA ALA A 92 -16.26 3.94 1.89
C ALA A 92 -15.17 4.31 0.87
N CYS A 93 -15.20 3.73 -0.34
CA CYS A 93 -14.21 4.01 -1.37
C CYS A 93 -14.53 5.34 -2.06
N VAL A 94 -13.71 6.34 -1.82
CA VAL A 94 -13.77 7.64 -2.49
C VAL A 94 -12.40 7.90 -3.11
N VAL A 95 -12.32 7.89 -4.45
CA VAL A 95 -11.05 8.13 -5.14
C VAL A 95 -10.54 9.54 -4.84
N PRO A 96 -9.36 9.69 -4.22
CA PRO A 96 -8.85 11.00 -3.87
C PRO A 96 -8.44 11.80 -5.13
N PRO A 97 -8.43 13.13 -5.07
CA PRO A 97 -7.89 13.94 -6.16
C PRO A 97 -6.40 13.67 -6.36
N LYS A 98 -5.92 13.92 -7.58
CA LYS A 98 -4.48 13.78 -7.88
C LYS A 98 -3.65 14.67 -6.96
N VAL A 99 -2.66 14.08 -6.35
CA VAL A 99 -1.74 14.77 -5.44
C VAL A 99 -0.66 15.50 -6.25
N PRO A 100 -0.32 16.77 -5.89
CA PRO A 100 0.79 17.48 -6.51
C PRO A 100 2.14 16.89 -6.06
N ASP A 101 3.19 17.14 -6.85
CA ASP A 101 4.56 16.88 -6.39
C ASP A 101 4.90 17.84 -5.26
N LEU A 102 5.40 17.28 -4.16
CA LEU A 102 5.84 18.01 -2.98
C LEU A 102 7.34 17.78 -2.75
N PRO A 103 8.03 18.72 -2.11
CA PRO A 103 9.42 18.51 -1.74
C PRO A 103 9.60 17.25 -0.89
N VAL A 104 10.58 16.44 -1.26
CA VAL A 104 11.02 15.27 -0.50
C VAL A 104 12.39 15.58 0.09
N ASN A 105 12.39 16.06 1.33
CA ASN A 105 13.59 16.40 2.08
C ASN A 105 13.38 16.08 3.58
N PRO A 106 14.43 16.09 4.43
CA PRO A 106 14.31 15.74 5.84
C PRO A 106 13.74 16.84 6.75
N GLU A 107 13.35 17.99 6.21
CA GLU A 107 12.74 19.04 7.02
C GLU A 107 11.40 18.57 7.59
N ILE A 108 11.25 18.72 8.91
CA ILE A 108 10.13 18.13 9.65
C ILE A 108 8.77 18.55 9.12
N GLU A 109 8.62 19.80 8.69
CA GLU A 109 7.36 20.33 8.14
C GLU A 109 6.99 19.65 6.81
N ASN A 110 7.97 19.38 5.94
CA ASN A 110 7.77 18.67 4.69
C ASN A 110 7.47 17.18 4.95
N VAL A 111 8.15 16.57 5.91
CA VAL A 111 7.92 15.18 6.30
C VAL A 111 6.52 15.02 6.90
N MET A 112 6.07 15.92 7.78
CA MET A 112 4.74 15.92 8.35
C MET A 112 3.66 16.03 7.26
N ARG A 113 3.81 16.99 6.35
CA ARG A 113 2.86 17.19 5.26
C ARG A 113 2.78 15.99 4.32
N ASN A 114 3.94 15.42 3.94
CA ASN A 114 3.98 14.22 3.12
C ASN A 114 3.36 13.02 3.84
N HIS A 115 3.60 12.90 5.16
CA HIS A 115 3.01 11.84 5.98
C HIS A 115 1.47 11.92 6.01
N GLU A 116 0.90 13.10 6.19
CA GLU A 116 -0.56 13.29 6.18
C GLU A 116 -1.15 12.84 4.85
N ILE A 117 -0.60 13.31 3.73
CA ILE A 117 -1.08 12.93 2.39
C ILE A 117 -0.90 11.44 2.13
N MET A 118 0.24 10.85 2.48
CA MET A 118 0.46 9.41 2.31
C MET A 118 -0.48 8.58 3.18
N THR A 119 -0.79 9.06 4.38
CA THR A 119 -1.78 8.45 5.26
C THR A 119 -3.16 8.45 4.60
N ASP A 120 -3.62 9.58 4.10
CA ASP A 120 -4.93 9.69 3.44
C ASP A 120 -5.03 8.79 2.21
N LEU A 121 -3.99 8.75 1.39
CA LEU A 121 -3.92 7.86 0.23
C LEU A 121 -3.97 6.39 0.64
N LEU A 122 -3.23 6.01 1.67
CA LEU A 122 -3.18 4.64 2.17
C LEU A 122 -4.51 4.20 2.76
N VAL A 123 -5.10 5.02 3.61
CA VAL A 123 -6.41 4.77 4.24
C VAL A 123 -7.48 4.60 3.17
N MET A 124 -7.48 5.47 2.15
CA MET A 124 -8.42 5.35 1.04
C MET A 124 -8.17 4.11 0.18
N ALA A 125 -6.90 3.75 -0.07
CA ALA A 125 -6.56 2.52 -0.79
C ALA A 125 -7.04 1.26 -0.04
N MET A 126 -7.00 1.27 1.30
CA MET A 126 -7.57 0.21 2.13
C MET A 126 -9.11 0.20 2.05
N ALA A 127 -9.75 1.35 2.15
CA ALA A 127 -11.20 1.50 2.03
C ALA A 127 -11.73 1.06 0.65
N CYS A 128 -10.89 1.12 -0.38
CA CYS A 128 -11.17 0.64 -1.74
C CYS A 128 -10.77 -0.83 -1.97
N ASP A 129 -10.35 -1.57 -0.95
CA ASP A 129 -9.79 -2.95 -1.04
C ASP A 129 -8.63 -3.09 -2.04
N ASN A 130 -7.94 -2.00 -2.31
CA ASN A 130 -6.79 -1.95 -3.23
C ASN A 130 -5.48 -2.35 -2.53
N VAL A 131 -5.40 -2.15 -1.20
CA VAL A 131 -4.25 -2.51 -0.35
C VAL A 131 -4.73 -3.21 0.91
N ARG A 132 -4.13 -4.36 1.23
CA ARG A 132 -4.41 -5.12 2.47
C ARG A 132 -3.20 -5.25 3.38
N LEU A 133 -2.01 -5.04 2.83
CA LEU A 133 -0.74 -5.09 3.56
C LEU A 133 0.10 -3.87 3.20
N PHE A 134 0.61 -3.21 4.20
CA PHE A 134 1.51 -2.07 4.04
C PHE A 134 2.56 -2.03 5.14
N ASN A 135 3.64 -1.31 4.87
CA ASN A 135 4.61 -0.91 5.87
C ASN A 135 4.87 0.57 5.69
N MET A 136 4.70 1.35 6.75
CA MET A 136 4.87 2.80 6.73
C MET A 136 5.86 3.20 7.80
N ASN A 137 6.90 3.92 7.40
CA ASN A 137 7.88 4.50 8.30
C ASN A 137 7.78 6.03 8.21
N PHE A 138 7.64 6.70 9.34
CA PHE A 138 7.66 8.15 9.39
C PHE A 138 9.07 8.68 9.08
N ASN A 139 10.09 7.94 9.51
CA ASN A 139 11.47 8.32 9.39
C ASN A 139 12.37 7.06 9.52
N ASN A 140 13.66 7.16 9.23
CA ASN A 140 14.63 6.06 9.37
C ASN A 140 15.10 5.90 10.83
N GLY A 141 15.76 4.78 11.14
CA GLY A 141 16.20 4.46 12.51
C GLY A 141 17.28 5.43 13.05
N ALA A 142 18.06 6.07 12.17
CA ALA A 142 19.02 7.11 12.54
C ALA A 142 18.47 8.52 12.21
N SER A 143 17.25 8.78 12.54
CA SER A 143 16.44 9.98 12.30
C SER A 143 17.15 11.16 11.64
N SER A 144 17.03 11.28 10.33
CA SER A 144 17.59 12.38 9.55
C SER A 144 16.76 13.66 9.59
N LEU A 145 15.68 13.71 10.37
CA LEU A 145 14.81 14.89 10.49
C LEU A 145 15.59 16.12 10.93
N THR A 146 15.28 17.26 10.31
CA THR A 146 15.86 18.57 10.62
C THR A 146 14.77 19.61 10.82
N ARG A 147 15.09 20.69 11.53
CA ARG A 147 14.34 21.95 11.47
C ARG A 147 14.53 22.58 10.09
N VAL A 148 13.58 23.40 9.65
CA VAL A 148 13.73 24.19 8.43
C VAL A 148 15.02 25.03 8.47
N GLY A 149 15.83 24.88 7.43
CA GLY A 149 17.10 25.60 7.31
C GLY A 149 18.21 25.12 8.25
N SER A 150 18.02 24.04 9.01
CA SER A 150 19.03 23.44 9.87
C SER A 150 19.68 22.24 9.20
N THR A 151 20.96 22.02 9.48
CA THR A 151 21.71 20.82 9.10
C THR A 151 21.86 19.84 10.27
N ILE A 152 21.46 20.24 11.48
CA ILE A 152 21.54 19.41 12.68
C ILE A 152 20.34 18.46 12.67
N THR A 153 20.60 17.15 12.68
CA THR A 153 19.57 16.13 12.63
C THR A 153 19.05 15.80 14.01
N HIS A 154 17.81 15.28 14.08
CA HIS A 154 17.25 14.74 15.32
C HIS A 154 18.19 13.68 15.94
N HIS A 155 18.75 12.78 15.11
CA HIS A 155 19.70 11.77 15.62
C HIS A 155 20.93 12.42 16.29
N GLN A 156 21.52 13.45 15.67
CA GLN A 156 22.65 14.17 16.26
C GLN A 156 22.27 14.81 17.59
N LEU A 157 21.10 15.44 17.68
CA LEU A 157 20.59 16.03 18.92
C LEU A 157 20.46 15.01 20.06
N THR A 158 20.06 13.77 19.76
CA THR A 158 19.97 12.72 20.81
C THR A 158 21.31 12.43 21.51
N HIS A 159 22.43 12.74 20.85
CA HIS A 159 23.79 12.58 21.41
C HIS A 159 24.37 13.86 21.98
N GLU A 160 24.01 15.03 21.43
CA GLU A 160 24.72 16.28 21.69
C GLU A 160 23.92 17.29 22.53
N GLU A 161 22.57 17.21 22.54
CA GLU A 161 21.77 18.14 23.32
C GLU A 161 21.93 17.91 24.80
N VAL A 162 22.31 18.96 25.52
CA VAL A 162 22.45 18.92 26.98
C VAL A 162 21.07 18.94 27.64
N LEU A 163 20.91 18.13 28.69
CA LEU A 163 19.69 18.13 29.51
C LEU A 163 19.43 19.52 30.11
N ASP A 164 18.25 20.08 29.89
CA ASP A 164 17.81 21.26 30.61
C ASP A 164 17.47 20.88 32.05
N ASN A 165 18.30 21.32 32.99
CA ASN A 165 18.13 20.96 34.41
C ASN A 165 16.84 21.50 35.07
N ARG A 166 16.24 22.56 34.49
CA ARG A 166 14.98 23.12 34.96
C ARG A 166 13.77 22.33 34.46
N LEU A 167 13.82 21.86 33.20
CA LEU A 167 12.76 21.12 32.56
C LEU A 167 12.86 19.60 32.82
N GLY A 168 14.06 19.10 33.05
CA GLY A 168 14.31 17.69 33.26
C GLY A 168 14.34 16.84 31.98
N TYR A 169 14.43 17.48 30.79
CA TYR A 169 14.50 16.79 29.49
C TYR A 169 15.28 17.62 28.47
N GLN A 170 15.49 17.05 27.26
CA GLN A 170 16.14 17.67 26.11
C GLN A 170 15.06 18.31 25.23
N PRO A 171 14.88 19.64 25.18
CA PRO A 171 13.76 20.30 24.49
C PRO A 171 13.73 20.06 23.00
N GLU A 172 14.85 20.09 22.30
CA GLU A 172 14.92 19.89 20.86
C GLU A 172 14.65 18.43 20.47
N VAL A 173 15.20 17.48 21.21
CA VAL A 173 14.87 16.05 21.02
C VAL A 173 13.38 15.82 21.24
N THR A 174 12.83 16.37 22.33
CA THR A 174 11.41 16.23 22.67
C THR A 174 10.51 16.80 21.57
N PHE A 175 10.87 17.93 20.98
CA PHE A 175 10.14 18.49 19.84
C PHE A 175 9.96 17.47 18.70
N TYR A 176 11.00 16.73 18.31
CA TYR A 176 10.89 15.72 17.25
C TYR A 176 10.06 14.51 17.70
N VAL A 177 10.17 14.11 18.94
CA VAL A 177 9.34 13.05 19.52
C VAL A 177 7.86 13.44 19.46
N ASP A 178 7.53 14.67 19.87
CA ASP A 178 6.15 15.18 19.79
C ASP A 178 5.63 15.17 18.34
N LYS A 179 6.44 15.57 17.37
CA LYS A 179 6.08 15.49 15.94
C LYS A 179 5.84 14.06 15.46
N CYS A 180 6.64 13.10 15.91
CA CYS A 180 6.38 11.69 15.63
C CYS A 180 5.03 11.22 16.23
N MET A 181 4.71 11.67 17.44
CA MET A 181 3.43 11.34 18.09
C MET A 181 2.24 12.04 17.43
N GLU A 182 2.40 13.28 16.96
CA GLU A 182 1.40 13.98 16.15
C GLU A 182 1.12 13.20 14.85
N ALA A 183 2.16 12.78 14.12
CA ALA A 183 2.04 11.98 12.91
C ALA A 183 1.33 10.64 13.15
N TRP A 184 1.71 9.94 14.22
CA TRP A 184 1.05 8.70 14.64
C TRP A 184 -0.41 8.91 14.99
N THR A 185 -0.72 9.99 15.71
CA THR A 185 -2.09 10.36 16.07
C THR A 185 -2.94 10.66 14.83
N TYR A 186 -2.36 11.37 13.85
CA TYR A 186 -3.04 11.63 12.58
C TYR A 186 -3.41 10.31 11.87
N PHE A 187 -2.44 9.41 11.75
CA PHE A 187 -2.65 8.10 11.14
C PHE A 187 -3.78 7.31 11.80
N ILE A 188 -3.77 7.20 13.14
CA ILE A 188 -4.82 6.48 13.89
C ILE A 188 -6.19 7.12 13.67
N LYS A 189 -6.29 8.45 13.73
CA LYS A 189 -7.55 9.15 13.51
C LYS A 189 -8.07 8.98 12.09
N ALA A 190 -7.20 9.00 11.09
CA ALA A 190 -7.58 8.77 9.70
C ALA A 190 -8.14 7.35 9.49
N MET A 191 -7.53 6.35 10.13
CA MET A 191 -8.02 4.97 10.11
C MET A 191 -9.38 4.84 10.82
N ASP A 192 -9.54 5.44 11.99
CA ASP A 192 -10.77 5.39 12.80
C ASP A 192 -11.96 6.11 12.12
N ALA A 193 -11.67 7.06 11.24
CA ALA A 193 -12.69 7.78 10.50
C ALA A 193 -13.37 6.97 9.39
N VAL A 194 -12.77 5.86 8.96
CA VAL A 194 -13.33 5.01 7.88
C VAL A 194 -14.48 4.17 8.44
N LYS A 195 -15.64 4.25 7.79
CA LYS A 195 -16.83 3.48 8.16
C LYS A 195 -16.91 2.19 7.35
N GLU A 196 -16.91 1.05 8.01
CA GLU A 196 -17.17 -0.26 7.42
C GLU A 196 -18.55 -0.77 7.81
N GLY A 197 -19.58 -0.39 7.03
CA GLY A 197 -20.97 -0.69 7.33
C GLY A 197 -21.41 -0.04 8.65
N ASP A 198 -21.99 -0.83 9.57
CA ASP A 198 -22.43 -0.35 10.89
C ASP A 198 -21.30 -0.37 11.96
N ARG A 199 -20.06 -0.66 11.55
CA ARG A 199 -18.89 -0.72 12.43
C ARG A 199 -18.04 0.54 12.25
N THR A 200 -17.57 1.08 13.35
CA THR A 200 -16.53 2.10 13.40
C THR A 200 -15.19 1.43 13.60
#